data_7a4859ab4d9721538c62958c55bd6825
#
_entry.id   7a4859ab4d9721538c62958c55bd6825
#
_cell.length_a   1.000
_cell.length_b   1.000
_cell.length_c   1.000
_cell.angle_alpha   90.00
_cell.angle_beta   90.00
_cell.angle_gamma   90.00
#
_symmetry.space_group_name_H-M   'P 1'
#
loop_
_entity.id
_entity.type
_entity.pdbx_description
1 polymer ?
#
loop_
_entity_poly.entity_id
_entity_poly.type
_entity_poly.pdbx_seq_one_letter_code
_entity_poly.pdbx_strand_id
1 'polypeptide(L)'
;MAESITLARPYAKAAFATAMQANALSHWSRMLTMAAAVAGNAKVHNRITTPTLDANEIAQSMIDLCGDELDQGCQNFIRLLAKNKRLVLLPQISQLYEVLKANQEKSVDVEITTAFEISAAVTTKLAQALKTRLQRDIKMVTRVDQALIGGVVVRAGDTVIDSSVRGKLSKLAESMKS
;
A
#
# COMPACT_ATOMS: atom_id res chain seq x y z
N MET A 1 -4.14 8.41 -22.63
CA MET A 1 -3.84 7.39 -21.59
C MET A 1 -3.18 7.97 -20.35
N ALA A 2 -2.21 8.86 -20.42
CA ALA A 2 -1.57 9.47 -19.23
C ALA A 2 -2.54 10.30 -18.36
N GLU A 3 -3.45 11.03 -18.95
CA GLU A 3 -4.46 11.84 -18.22
C GLU A 3 -5.43 10.98 -17.40
N SER A 4 -5.88 9.84 -17.93
CA SER A 4 -6.81 8.94 -17.23
C SER A 4 -6.18 8.37 -15.95
N ILE A 5 -4.90 8.04 -15.99
CA ILE A 5 -4.15 7.54 -14.83
C ILE A 5 -3.99 8.63 -13.77
N THR A 6 -3.72 9.87 -14.18
CA THR A 6 -3.59 11.00 -13.26
C THR A 6 -4.91 11.29 -12.54
N LEU A 7 -6.03 11.22 -13.26
CA LEU A 7 -7.36 11.40 -12.69
C LEU A 7 -7.82 10.22 -11.82
N ALA A 8 -7.32 9.01 -12.07
CA ALA A 8 -7.64 7.82 -11.29
C ALA A 8 -6.88 7.75 -9.94
N ARG A 9 -5.70 8.36 -9.84
CA ARG A 9 -4.83 8.31 -8.64
C ARG A 9 -5.51 8.70 -7.34
N PRO A 10 -6.24 9.84 -7.22
CA PRO A 10 -6.86 10.23 -5.96
C PRO A 10 -7.92 9.22 -5.52
N TYR A 11 -8.66 8.65 -6.45
CA TYR A 11 -9.68 7.63 -6.17
C TYR A 11 -9.05 6.30 -5.72
N ALA A 12 -7.98 5.85 -6.37
CA ALA A 12 -7.26 4.66 -5.96
C ALA A 12 -6.65 4.81 -4.56
N LYS A 13 -6.07 5.98 -4.23
CA LYS A 13 -5.56 6.27 -2.88
C LYS A 13 -6.67 6.31 -1.83
N ALA A 14 -7.83 6.90 -2.13
CA ALA A 14 -8.96 6.94 -1.22
C ALA A 14 -9.52 5.54 -0.94
N ALA A 15 -9.72 4.73 -1.99
CA ALA A 15 -10.14 3.34 -1.86
C ALA A 15 -9.13 2.52 -1.03
N PHE A 16 -7.84 2.71 -1.27
CA PHE A 16 -6.77 2.03 -0.54
C PHE A 16 -6.74 2.44 0.95
N ALA A 17 -6.87 3.73 1.25
CA ALA A 17 -6.91 4.22 2.64
C ALA A 17 -8.11 3.64 3.41
N THR A 18 -9.30 3.60 2.78
CA THR A 18 -10.50 2.99 3.37
C THR A 18 -10.32 1.50 3.61
N ALA A 19 -9.77 0.78 2.63
CA ALA A 19 -9.48 -0.65 2.73
C ALA A 19 -8.46 -0.97 3.83
N MET A 20 -7.45 -0.11 4.01
CA MET A 20 -6.44 -0.23 5.08
C MET A 20 -7.05 -0.03 6.46
N GLN A 21 -7.90 0.99 6.64
CA GLN A 21 -8.60 1.24 7.90
C GLN A 21 -9.52 0.08 8.30
N ALA A 22 -10.16 -0.55 7.30
CA ALA A 22 -11.02 -1.72 7.50
C ALA A 22 -10.24 -3.06 7.60
N ASN A 23 -8.92 -3.08 7.45
CA ASN A 23 -8.10 -4.30 7.30
C ASN A 23 -8.64 -5.27 6.23
N ALA A 24 -9.19 -4.73 5.14
CA ALA A 24 -9.91 -5.48 4.11
C ALA A 24 -9.28 -5.33 2.71
N LEU A 25 -7.95 -5.21 2.62
CA LEU A 25 -7.23 -4.94 1.36
C LEU A 25 -7.55 -5.96 0.26
N SER A 26 -7.55 -7.26 0.60
CA SER A 26 -7.84 -8.32 -0.37
C SER A 26 -9.32 -8.37 -0.78
N HIS A 27 -10.23 -7.98 0.11
CA HIS A 27 -11.65 -7.88 -0.19
C HIS A 27 -11.92 -6.73 -1.17
N TRP A 28 -11.39 -5.55 -0.90
CA TRP A 28 -11.47 -4.40 -1.79
C TRP A 28 -10.85 -4.65 -3.17
N SER A 29 -9.74 -5.38 -3.21
CA SER A 29 -9.09 -5.81 -4.46
C SER A 29 -10.06 -6.60 -5.35
N ARG A 30 -10.76 -7.60 -4.79
CA ARG A 30 -11.75 -8.40 -5.53
C ARG A 30 -12.92 -7.55 -6.03
N MET A 31 -13.50 -6.72 -5.16
CA MET A 31 -14.61 -5.85 -5.51
C MET A 31 -14.25 -4.87 -6.63
N LEU A 32 -13.09 -4.21 -6.54
CA LEU A 32 -12.63 -3.29 -7.57
C LEU A 32 -12.33 -3.99 -8.89
N THR A 33 -11.75 -5.20 -8.85
CA THR A 33 -11.49 -5.99 -10.05
C THR A 33 -12.79 -6.38 -10.74
N MET A 34 -13.80 -6.81 -9.99
CA MET A 34 -15.12 -7.12 -10.52
C MET A 34 -15.81 -5.89 -11.12
N ALA A 35 -15.83 -4.79 -10.39
CA ALA A 35 -16.41 -3.53 -10.87
C ALA A 35 -15.68 -3.01 -12.15
N ALA A 36 -14.36 -3.19 -12.22
CA ALA A 36 -13.56 -2.84 -13.39
C ALA A 36 -13.90 -3.73 -14.60
N ALA A 37 -14.10 -5.03 -14.38
CA ALA A 37 -14.51 -5.96 -15.44
C ALA A 37 -15.89 -5.61 -16.00
N VAL A 38 -16.84 -5.28 -15.12
CA VAL A 38 -18.19 -4.83 -15.52
C VAL A 38 -18.11 -3.51 -16.30
N ALA A 39 -17.34 -2.53 -15.83
CA ALA A 39 -17.17 -1.25 -16.52
C ALA A 39 -16.44 -1.38 -17.87
N GLY A 40 -15.56 -2.38 -18.03
CA GLY A 40 -14.86 -2.71 -19.26
C GLY A 40 -15.72 -3.39 -20.33
N ASN A 41 -16.92 -3.87 -19.98
CA ASN A 41 -17.84 -4.45 -20.95
C ASN A 41 -18.37 -3.37 -21.89
N ALA A 42 -18.30 -3.62 -23.22
CA ALA A 42 -18.66 -2.65 -24.25
C ALA A 42 -20.11 -2.10 -24.09
N LYS A 43 -21.06 -2.95 -23.70
CA LYS A 43 -22.46 -2.54 -23.49
C LYS A 43 -22.60 -1.61 -22.28
N VAL A 44 -21.89 -1.91 -21.18
CA VAL A 44 -21.89 -1.10 -19.96
C VAL A 44 -21.13 0.20 -20.19
N HIS A 45 -19.99 0.13 -20.87
CA HIS A 45 -19.19 1.30 -21.23
C HIS A 45 -20.01 2.33 -22.03
N ASN A 46 -20.74 1.90 -23.05
CA ASN A 46 -21.60 2.76 -23.83
C ASN A 46 -22.69 3.42 -22.97
N ARG A 47 -23.24 2.68 -22.01
CA ARG A 47 -24.27 3.19 -21.09
C ARG A 47 -23.71 4.21 -20.11
N ILE A 48 -22.51 3.97 -19.57
CA ILE A 48 -21.79 4.90 -18.67
C ILE A 48 -21.43 6.23 -19.39
N THR A 49 -21.13 6.16 -20.69
CA THR A 49 -20.73 7.32 -21.48
C THR A 49 -21.90 8.09 -22.06
N THR A 50 -23.13 7.58 -21.94
CA THR A 50 -24.35 8.25 -22.45
C THR A 50 -24.72 9.41 -21.54
N PRO A 51 -24.77 10.68 -22.04
CA PRO A 51 -24.95 11.87 -21.19
C PRO A 51 -26.35 12.04 -20.61
N THR A 52 -27.35 11.34 -21.18
CA THR A 52 -28.77 11.51 -20.85
C THR A 52 -29.24 10.71 -19.64
N LEU A 53 -28.42 9.79 -19.14
CA LEU A 53 -28.80 8.95 -17.98
C LEU A 53 -28.40 9.62 -16.66
N ASP A 54 -29.25 9.48 -15.65
CA ASP A 54 -28.95 9.96 -14.30
C ASP A 54 -27.79 9.16 -13.68
N ALA A 55 -26.91 9.89 -12.97
CA ALA A 55 -25.76 9.28 -12.31
C ALA A 55 -26.16 8.19 -11.30
N ASN A 56 -27.29 8.36 -10.61
CA ASN A 56 -27.79 7.41 -9.66
C ASN A 56 -28.29 6.11 -10.33
N GLU A 57 -28.96 6.24 -11.47
CA GLU A 57 -29.44 5.10 -12.26
C GLU A 57 -28.28 4.25 -12.79
N ILE A 58 -27.23 4.94 -13.28
CA ILE A 58 -26.01 4.27 -13.76
C ILE A 58 -25.31 3.56 -12.60
N ALA A 59 -25.17 4.22 -11.43
CA ALA A 59 -24.57 3.63 -10.26
C ALA A 59 -25.36 2.40 -9.77
N GLN A 60 -26.68 2.50 -9.69
CA GLN A 60 -27.53 1.40 -9.26
C GLN A 60 -27.44 0.23 -10.25
N SER A 61 -27.50 0.49 -11.55
CA SER A 61 -27.34 -0.55 -12.57
C SER A 61 -25.98 -1.27 -12.47
N MET A 62 -24.90 -0.54 -12.15
CA MET A 62 -23.59 -1.15 -11.92
C MET A 62 -23.55 -2.02 -10.66
N ILE A 63 -24.16 -1.54 -9.57
CA ILE A 63 -24.26 -2.29 -8.31
C ILE A 63 -25.06 -3.58 -8.52
N ASP A 64 -26.20 -3.50 -9.21
CA ASP A 64 -27.05 -4.64 -9.50
C ASP A 64 -26.34 -5.69 -10.38
N LEU A 65 -25.50 -5.25 -11.32
CA LEU A 65 -24.68 -6.13 -12.16
C LEU A 65 -23.55 -6.82 -11.40
N CYS A 66 -23.02 -6.17 -10.35
CA CYS A 66 -22.01 -6.76 -9.47
C CYS A 66 -22.62 -7.68 -8.40
N GLY A 67 -23.94 -7.61 -8.16
CA GLY A 67 -24.64 -8.42 -7.18
C GLY A 67 -24.20 -8.19 -5.73
N ASP A 68 -24.31 -9.23 -4.92
CA ASP A 68 -24.03 -9.19 -3.47
C ASP A 68 -22.54 -9.16 -3.11
N GLU A 69 -21.66 -9.13 -4.11
CA GLU A 69 -20.19 -9.12 -3.90
C GLU A 69 -19.67 -7.77 -3.39
N LEU A 70 -20.47 -6.69 -3.52
CA LEU A 70 -20.07 -5.34 -3.12
C LEU A 70 -20.58 -5.01 -1.72
N ASP A 71 -19.65 -4.67 -0.83
CA ASP A 71 -19.99 -4.11 0.47
C ASP A 71 -20.52 -2.67 0.35
N GLN A 72 -21.12 -2.17 1.44
CA GLN A 72 -21.67 -0.81 1.50
C GLN A 72 -20.61 0.27 1.18
N GLY A 73 -19.36 0.03 1.56
CA GLY A 73 -18.24 0.96 1.28
C GLY A 73 -17.95 1.07 -0.20
N CYS A 74 -17.88 -0.06 -0.89
CA CYS A 74 -17.64 -0.11 -2.34
C CYS A 74 -18.84 0.42 -3.13
N GLN A 75 -20.09 0.13 -2.70
CA GLN A 75 -21.28 0.72 -3.31
C GLN A 75 -21.27 2.24 -3.23
N ASN A 76 -20.92 2.80 -2.06
CA ASN A 76 -20.81 4.26 -1.89
C ASN A 76 -19.69 4.84 -2.76
N PHE A 77 -18.59 4.11 -2.93
CA PHE A 77 -17.50 4.50 -3.82
C PHE A 77 -17.96 4.53 -5.29
N ILE A 78 -18.72 3.54 -5.74
CA ILE A 78 -19.29 3.51 -7.09
C ILE A 78 -20.26 4.68 -7.30
N ARG A 79 -21.13 4.98 -6.32
CA ARG A 79 -22.04 6.16 -6.37
C ARG A 79 -21.26 7.47 -6.47
N LEU A 80 -20.16 7.61 -5.71
CA LEU A 80 -19.28 8.77 -5.78
C LEU A 80 -18.65 8.93 -7.17
N LEU A 81 -18.15 7.83 -7.75
CA LEU A 81 -17.58 7.84 -9.10
C LEU A 81 -18.63 8.19 -10.16
N ALA A 82 -19.85 7.70 -10.03
CA ALA A 82 -20.97 8.02 -10.92
C ALA A 82 -21.31 9.52 -10.87
N LYS A 83 -21.47 10.08 -9.67
CA LYS A 83 -21.73 11.50 -9.45
C LYS A 83 -20.67 12.39 -10.09
N ASN A 84 -19.42 11.97 -10.06
CA ASN A 84 -18.30 12.68 -10.66
C ASN A 84 -18.09 12.36 -12.15
N LYS A 85 -18.92 11.51 -12.75
CA LYS A 85 -18.79 11.01 -14.15
C LYS A 85 -17.43 10.34 -14.40
N ARG A 86 -16.93 9.57 -13.42
CA ARG A 86 -15.60 8.93 -13.41
C ARG A 86 -15.65 7.40 -13.39
N LEU A 87 -16.82 6.79 -13.62
CA LEU A 87 -16.96 5.32 -13.67
C LEU A 87 -16.08 4.68 -14.77
N VAL A 88 -15.83 5.41 -15.86
CA VAL A 88 -14.95 4.96 -16.94
C VAL A 88 -13.51 4.73 -16.45
N LEU A 89 -13.10 5.33 -15.34
CA LEU A 89 -11.77 5.18 -14.76
C LEU A 89 -11.61 3.94 -13.87
N LEU A 90 -12.67 3.17 -13.63
CA LEU A 90 -12.63 1.98 -12.77
C LEU A 90 -11.51 0.99 -13.14
N PRO A 91 -11.24 0.66 -14.41
CA PRO A 91 -10.12 -0.22 -14.76
C PRO A 91 -8.76 0.34 -14.31
N GLN A 92 -8.53 1.64 -14.51
CA GLN A 92 -7.30 2.32 -14.10
C GLN A 92 -7.20 2.44 -12.57
N ILE A 93 -8.32 2.66 -11.89
CA ILE A 93 -8.39 2.70 -10.43
C ILE A 93 -8.03 1.33 -9.84
N SER A 94 -8.58 0.24 -10.39
CA SER A 94 -8.26 -1.13 -9.97
C SER A 94 -6.78 -1.44 -10.16
N GLN A 95 -6.19 -1.11 -11.31
CA GLN A 95 -4.76 -1.32 -11.56
C GLN A 95 -3.87 -0.55 -10.57
N LEU A 96 -4.19 0.73 -10.31
CA LEU A 96 -3.44 1.54 -9.35
C LEU A 96 -3.61 1.03 -7.92
N TYR A 97 -4.79 0.54 -7.57
CA TYR A 97 -5.05 -0.09 -6.27
C TYR A 97 -4.18 -1.33 -6.08
N GLU A 98 -4.08 -2.22 -7.09
CA GLU A 98 -3.22 -3.42 -7.02
C GLU A 98 -1.74 -3.05 -6.84
N VAL A 99 -1.27 -1.98 -7.49
CA VAL A 99 0.11 -1.48 -7.29
C VAL A 99 0.31 -1.00 -5.85
N LEU A 100 -0.67 -0.27 -5.28
CA LEU A 100 -0.60 0.21 -3.90
C LEU A 100 -0.62 -0.97 -2.92
N LYS A 101 -1.50 -1.95 -3.14
CA LYS A 101 -1.60 -3.18 -2.36
C LYS A 101 -0.30 -3.97 -2.41
N ALA A 102 0.24 -4.22 -3.61
CA ALA A 102 1.51 -4.93 -3.77
C ALA A 102 2.67 -4.21 -3.07
N ASN A 103 2.72 -2.88 -3.12
CA ASN A 103 3.73 -2.10 -2.40
C ASN A 103 3.57 -2.18 -0.88
N GLN A 104 2.34 -2.30 -0.38
CA GLN A 104 2.05 -2.47 1.04
C GLN A 104 2.35 -3.90 1.52
N GLU A 105 2.04 -4.90 0.69
CA GLU A 105 2.27 -6.32 0.97
C GLU A 105 3.73 -6.73 0.78
N LYS A 106 4.55 -5.93 0.08
CA LYS A 106 6.00 -6.18 0.00
C LYS A 106 6.58 -6.13 1.40
N SER A 107 6.98 -7.30 1.90
CA SER A 107 7.77 -7.39 3.11
C SER A 107 9.09 -6.64 2.90
N VAL A 108 9.45 -5.77 3.82
CA VAL A 108 10.77 -5.14 3.80
C VAL A 108 11.77 -6.13 4.40
N ASP A 109 12.75 -6.54 3.60
CA ASP A 109 13.87 -7.32 4.14
C ASP A 109 14.70 -6.38 5.01
N VAL A 110 14.72 -6.69 6.32
CA VAL A 110 15.48 -5.93 7.30
C VAL A 110 16.68 -6.77 7.71
N GLU A 111 17.86 -6.33 7.31
CA GLU A 111 19.12 -6.90 7.77
C GLU A 111 19.56 -6.17 9.03
N ILE A 112 19.77 -6.94 10.11
CA ILE A 112 20.25 -6.44 11.39
C ILE A 112 21.64 -7.00 11.62
N THR A 113 22.64 -6.12 11.64
CA THR A 113 24.01 -6.48 11.97
C THR A 113 24.31 -6.05 13.40
N THR A 114 24.75 -6.99 14.23
CA THR A 114 25.06 -6.80 15.65
C THR A 114 26.49 -7.25 15.95
N ALA A 115 27.10 -6.66 16.97
CA ALA A 115 28.45 -7.06 17.40
C ALA A 115 28.47 -8.45 18.07
N PHE A 116 27.36 -8.87 18.67
CA PHE A 116 27.20 -10.14 19.40
C PHE A 116 25.90 -10.80 19.05
N GLU A 117 25.75 -12.10 19.32
CA GLU A 117 24.48 -12.81 19.18
C GLU A 117 23.42 -12.19 20.09
N ILE A 118 22.27 -11.85 19.52
CA ILE A 118 21.13 -11.32 20.27
C ILE A 118 20.17 -12.45 20.63
N SER A 119 19.64 -12.41 21.85
CA SER A 119 18.66 -13.41 22.29
C SER A 119 17.35 -13.29 21.48
N ALA A 120 16.62 -14.39 21.33
CA ALA A 120 15.35 -14.44 20.64
C ALA A 120 14.32 -13.42 21.18
N ALA A 121 14.34 -13.14 22.49
CA ALA A 121 13.48 -12.15 23.12
C ALA A 121 13.75 -10.71 22.65
N VAL A 122 15.03 -10.35 22.46
CA VAL A 122 15.42 -9.03 21.94
C VAL A 122 15.08 -8.93 20.46
N THR A 123 15.30 -9.99 19.69
CA THR A 123 14.94 -10.09 18.28
C THR A 123 13.44 -9.84 18.07
N THR A 124 12.60 -10.48 18.87
CA THR A 124 11.13 -10.31 18.80
C THR A 124 10.69 -8.87 19.14
N LYS A 125 11.26 -8.27 20.20
CA LYS A 125 10.95 -6.87 20.55
C LYS A 125 11.37 -5.90 19.44
N LEU A 126 12.54 -6.14 18.85
CA LEU A 126 13.04 -5.31 17.74
C LEU A 126 12.16 -5.45 16.50
N ALA A 127 11.73 -6.67 16.18
CA ALA A 127 10.78 -6.91 15.08
C ALA A 127 9.47 -6.17 15.28
N GLN A 128 8.90 -6.22 16.50
CA GLN A 128 7.66 -5.50 16.80
C GLN A 128 7.83 -3.99 16.69
N ALA A 129 8.91 -3.43 17.24
CA ALA A 129 9.18 -1.99 17.15
C ALA A 129 9.36 -1.52 15.70
N LEU A 130 10.09 -2.29 14.89
CA LEU A 130 10.29 -2.01 13.47
C LEU A 130 9.00 -2.18 12.66
N LYS A 131 8.20 -3.20 12.94
CA LYS A 131 6.88 -3.41 12.30
C LYS A 131 5.95 -2.23 12.58
N THR A 132 5.91 -1.75 13.83
CA THR A 132 5.11 -0.57 14.20
C THR A 132 5.61 0.70 13.52
N ARG A 133 6.92 0.90 13.39
CA ARG A 133 7.52 2.09 12.79
C ARG A 133 7.43 2.11 11.27
N LEU A 134 7.60 0.96 10.62
CA LEU A 134 7.59 0.82 9.16
C LEU A 134 6.19 0.56 8.61
N GLN A 135 5.23 0.15 9.46
CA GLN A 135 3.86 -0.25 9.10
C GLN A 135 3.80 -1.29 7.98
N ARG A 136 4.78 -2.21 7.97
CA ARG A 136 4.94 -3.28 6.97
C ARG A 136 5.34 -4.58 7.63
N ASP A 137 5.03 -5.69 6.98
CA ASP A 137 5.58 -6.97 7.38
C ASP A 137 7.09 -7.01 7.10
N ILE A 138 7.85 -7.52 8.07
CA ILE A 138 9.30 -7.48 8.06
C ILE A 138 9.83 -8.91 8.02
N LYS A 139 10.67 -9.19 7.03
CA LYS A 139 11.55 -10.36 7.06
C LYS A 139 12.88 -9.93 7.66
N MET A 140 13.16 -10.41 8.87
CA MET A 140 14.35 -10.04 9.60
C MET A 140 15.44 -11.08 9.40
N VAL A 141 16.61 -10.62 8.95
CA VAL A 141 17.83 -11.42 8.86
C VAL A 141 18.85 -10.83 9.81
N THR A 142 19.33 -11.63 10.77
CA THR A 142 20.35 -11.20 11.73
C THR A 142 21.71 -11.68 11.28
N ARG A 143 22.70 -10.79 11.31
CA ARG A 143 24.13 -11.10 11.10
C ARG A 143 24.94 -10.61 12.28
N VAL A 144 25.98 -11.37 12.62
CA VAL A 144 26.94 -10.98 13.65
C VAL A 144 28.21 -10.46 12.98
N ASP A 145 28.61 -9.25 13.33
CA ASP A 145 29.87 -8.62 12.88
C ASP A 145 30.58 -7.97 14.07
N GLN A 146 31.61 -8.64 14.54
CA GLN A 146 32.43 -8.18 15.67
C GLN A 146 33.17 -6.87 15.39
N ALA A 147 33.34 -6.47 14.12
CA ALA A 147 34.00 -5.22 13.75
C ALA A 147 33.20 -3.97 14.17
N LEU A 148 31.93 -4.12 14.54
CA LEU A 148 31.08 -3.02 15.07
C LEU A 148 31.48 -2.58 16.49
N ILE A 149 32.26 -3.40 17.22
CA ILE A 149 32.67 -3.19 18.63
C ILE A 149 31.46 -3.28 19.57
N GLY A 150 30.31 -2.75 19.18
CA GLY A 150 29.05 -2.74 19.94
C GLY A 150 27.95 -2.01 19.21
N GLY A 151 26.69 -2.19 19.68
CA GLY A 151 25.52 -1.59 19.07
C GLY A 151 24.97 -2.39 17.90
N VAL A 152 24.16 -1.73 17.05
CA VAL A 152 23.41 -2.37 15.97
C VAL A 152 23.36 -1.47 14.73
N VAL A 153 23.48 -2.09 13.57
CA VAL A 153 23.19 -1.46 12.28
C VAL A 153 21.94 -2.14 11.72
N VAL A 154 20.91 -1.37 11.42
CA VAL A 154 19.65 -1.83 10.83
C VAL A 154 19.58 -1.30 9.40
N ARG A 155 19.50 -2.19 8.44
CA ARG A 155 19.31 -1.86 7.03
C ARG A 155 17.93 -2.36 6.59
N ALA A 156 17.06 -1.44 6.21
CA ALA A 156 15.70 -1.71 5.75
C ALA A 156 15.51 -1.14 4.34
N GLY A 157 15.69 -1.96 3.32
CA GLY A 157 15.72 -1.50 1.93
C GLY A 157 16.81 -0.43 1.73
N ASP A 158 16.41 0.78 1.33
CA ASP A 158 17.31 1.92 1.09
C ASP A 158 17.65 2.71 2.37
N THR A 159 17.01 2.39 3.49
CA THR A 159 17.21 3.11 4.76
C THR A 159 18.21 2.35 5.63
N VAL A 160 19.28 3.06 6.06
CA VAL A 160 20.28 2.52 6.99
C VAL A 160 20.25 3.34 8.28
N ILE A 161 20.01 2.66 9.39
CA ILE A 161 20.07 3.22 10.74
C ILE A 161 21.28 2.63 11.44
N ASP A 162 22.36 3.41 11.54
CA ASP A 162 23.60 3.02 12.22
C ASP A 162 23.61 3.56 13.65
N SER A 163 23.48 2.65 14.61
CA SER A 163 23.61 2.92 16.05
C SER A 163 24.83 2.22 16.66
N SER A 164 25.80 1.81 15.83
CA SER A 164 27.03 1.16 16.27
C SER A 164 27.97 2.13 17.00
N VAL A 165 28.78 1.57 17.88
CA VAL A 165 29.86 2.32 18.58
C VAL A 165 30.87 2.80 17.56
N ARG A 166 31.21 2.00 16.56
CA ARG A 166 32.11 2.39 15.47
C ARG A 166 31.60 3.60 14.70
N GLY A 167 30.31 3.62 14.33
CA GLY A 167 29.70 4.75 13.62
C GLY A 167 29.69 6.03 14.45
N LYS A 168 29.44 5.91 15.76
CA LYS A 168 29.50 7.05 16.69
C LYS A 168 30.92 7.61 16.85
N LEU A 169 31.93 6.76 16.96
CA LEU A 169 33.33 7.15 17.03
C LEU A 169 33.81 7.81 15.74
N SER A 170 33.40 7.30 14.58
CA SER A 170 33.72 7.90 13.28
C SER A 170 33.16 9.31 13.16
N LYS A 171 31.91 9.52 13.53
CA LYS A 171 31.26 10.84 13.54
C LYS A 171 31.95 11.81 14.52
N LEU A 172 32.35 11.32 15.69
CA LEU A 172 33.09 12.13 16.64
C LEU A 172 34.47 12.55 16.09
N ALA A 173 35.21 11.62 15.47
CA ALA A 173 36.49 11.89 14.85
C ALA A 173 36.39 12.92 13.70
N GLU A 174 35.31 12.85 12.91
CA GLU A 174 35.03 13.86 11.88
C GLU A 174 34.76 15.24 12.48
N SER A 175 33.93 15.31 13.52
CA SER A 175 33.61 16.58 14.19
C SER A 175 34.80 17.23 14.91
N MET A 176 35.83 16.42 15.24
CA MET A 176 37.08 16.92 15.85
C MET A 176 38.13 17.35 14.81
N LYS A 177 37.96 17.00 13.53
CA LYS A 177 38.84 17.42 12.44
C LYS A 177 38.38 18.71 11.74
N SER A 178 37.19 19.15 12.02
CA SER A 178 36.56 20.38 11.54
C SER A 178 36.82 21.53 12.54
#